data_8679ac47559be12c5a04e06963e229b1
#
_entry.id   8679ac47559be12c5a04e06963e229b1
#
_cell.length_a   1.000
_cell.length_b   1.000
_cell.length_c   1.000
_cell.angle_alpha   90.00
_cell.angle_beta   90.00
_cell.angle_gamma   90.00
#
_symmetry.space_group_name_H-M   'P 1'
#
loop_
_entity.id
_entity.type
_entity.pdbx_description
1 polymer ?
#
loop_
_entity_poly.entity_id
_entity_poly.type
_entity_poly.pdbx_seq_one_letter_code
_entity_poly.pdbx_strand_id
1 'polypeptide(L)'
;MNNSLPRPLLFLLGGLFLINLLQAYATELIYDEAYYWYYSQNPAWGYFDHPPMVGWMIGLGYSLFENELGVRLVSCLMGTGTIILIWLLTVHPEKKAYYREFFVWILSIALLHAYGFLSLPDTPLLF
;
A
#
# COMPACT_ATOMS: atom_id res chain seq x y z
N MET A 1 -11.94 13.01 -21.89
CA MET A 1 -12.26 11.90 -20.98
C MET A 1 -12.26 12.41 -19.53
N ASN A 2 -13.34 12.21 -18.79
CA ASN A 2 -13.38 12.64 -17.39
C ASN A 2 -12.76 11.52 -16.52
N ASN A 3 -11.51 11.71 -16.10
CA ASN A 3 -10.73 10.74 -15.32
C ASN A 3 -11.01 10.80 -13.79
N SER A 4 -12.05 11.56 -13.38
CA SER A 4 -12.37 11.66 -11.95
C SER A 4 -12.83 10.32 -11.37
N LEU A 5 -12.41 10.05 -10.14
CA LEU A 5 -12.91 8.90 -9.39
C LEU A 5 -14.42 9.09 -9.10
N PRO A 6 -15.26 8.11 -9.41
CA PRO A 6 -16.68 8.15 -9.02
C PRO A 6 -16.80 8.03 -7.49
N ARG A 7 -17.75 8.75 -6.90
CA ARG A 7 -17.99 8.74 -5.45
C ARG A 7 -18.10 7.33 -4.85
N PRO A 8 -18.85 6.39 -5.46
CA PRO A 8 -18.91 5.02 -4.92
C PRO A 8 -17.55 4.34 -4.86
N LEU A 9 -16.68 4.52 -5.87
CA LEU A 9 -15.34 3.95 -5.86
C LEU A 9 -14.48 4.55 -4.72
N LEU A 10 -14.60 5.86 -4.46
CA LEU A 10 -13.92 6.49 -3.33
C LEU A 10 -14.32 5.87 -1.99
N PHE A 11 -15.61 5.59 -1.78
CA PHE A 11 -16.07 4.91 -0.56
C PHE A 11 -15.54 3.47 -0.46
N LEU A 12 -15.50 2.72 -1.56
CA LEU A 12 -14.96 1.36 -1.60
C LEU A 12 -13.46 1.35 -1.30
N LEU A 13 -12.68 2.25 -1.91
CA LEU A 13 -11.25 2.38 -1.65
C LEU A 13 -10.96 2.87 -0.23
N GLY A 14 -11.76 3.81 0.29
CA GLY A 14 -11.69 4.24 1.67
C GLY A 14 -11.96 3.12 2.66
N GLY A 15 -12.96 2.28 2.39
CA GLY A 15 -13.25 1.08 3.18
C GLY A 15 -12.10 0.07 3.16
N LEU A 16 -11.54 -0.21 1.97
CA LEU A 16 -10.39 -1.10 1.82
C LEU A 16 -9.17 -0.55 2.58
N PHE A 17 -8.89 0.74 2.46
CA PHE A 17 -7.79 1.39 3.18
C PHE A 17 -7.96 1.27 4.69
N LEU A 18 -9.17 1.51 5.21
CA LEU A 18 -9.47 1.34 6.65
C LEU A 18 -9.27 -0.09 7.11
N ILE A 19 -9.69 -1.09 6.31
CA ILE A 19 -9.45 -2.51 6.61
C ILE A 19 -7.94 -2.78 6.68
N ASN A 20 -7.16 -2.28 5.72
CA ASN A 20 -5.71 -2.44 5.72
C ASN A 20 -5.07 -1.80 6.97
N LEU A 21 -5.51 -0.60 7.37
CA LEU A 21 -5.02 0.04 8.60
C LEU A 21 -5.37 -0.75 9.86
N LEU A 22 -6.58 -1.30 9.94
CA LEU A 22 -7.00 -2.14 11.07
C LEU A 22 -6.18 -3.43 11.14
N GLN A 23 -5.94 -4.08 10.00
CA GLN A 23 -5.05 -5.24 9.92
C GLN A 23 -3.61 -4.88 10.30
N ALA A 24 -3.10 -3.74 9.78
CA ALA A 24 -1.76 -3.25 10.08
C ALA A 24 -1.54 -3.05 11.58
N TYR A 25 -2.55 -2.57 12.28
CA TYR A 25 -2.52 -2.37 13.73
C TYR A 25 -2.71 -3.68 14.51
N ALA A 26 -3.58 -4.58 14.04
CA ALA A 26 -4.04 -5.75 14.81
C ALA A 26 -3.19 -7.01 14.60
N THR A 27 -2.24 -7.00 13.67
CA THR A 27 -1.41 -8.17 13.36
C THR A 27 0.06 -7.91 13.67
N GLU A 28 0.72 -8.91 14.27
CA GLU A 28 2.16 -8.87 14.52
C GLU A 28 2.96 -8.78 13.22
N LEU A 29 4.18 -8.26 13.30
CA LEU A 29 5.10 -8.20 12.17
C LEU A 29 5.52 -9.61 11.76
N ILE A 30 5.57 -9.86 10.46
CA ILE A 30 6.23 -11.05 9.94
C ILE A 30 7.75 -10.89 10.04
N TYR A 31 8.49 -11.98 9.91
CA TYR A 31 9.95 -12.01 10.06
C TYR A 31 10.65 -10.96 9.17
N ASP A 32 10.27 -10.89 7.91
CA ASP A 32 10.85 -9.95 6.95
C ASP A 32 10.57 -8.49 7.32
N GLU A 33 9.35 -8.16 7.76
CA GLU A 33 9.01 -6.80 8.20
C GLU A 33 9.83 -6.38 9.43
N ALA A 34 10.02 -7.29 10.39
CA ALA A 34 10.86 -7.03 11.56
C ALA A 34 12.32 -6.77 11.16
N TYR A 35 12.82 -7.49 10.14
CA TYR A 35 14.15 -7.29 9.59
C TYR A 35 14.30 -5.90 8.93
N TYR A 36 13.34 -5.48 8.11
CA TYR A 36 13.36 -4.14 7.49
C TYR A 36 13.05 -3.02 8.50
N TRP A 37 12.28 -3.30 9.54
CA TRP A 37 12.14 -2.36 10.64
C TRP A 37 13.48 -2.10 11.33
N TYR A 38 14.30 -3.12 11.52
CA TYR A 38 15.65 -2.93 12.06
C TYR A 38 16.52 -2.02 11.16
N TYR A 39 16.37 -2.11 9.83
CA TYR A 39 17.02 -1.16 8.91
C TYR A 39 16.55 0.28 9.13
N SER A 40 15.29 0.49 9.42
CA SER A 40 14.74 1.82 9.66
C SER A 40 15.31 2.50 10.90
N GLN A 41 15.83 1.74 11.87
CA GLN A 41 16.47 2.28 13.08
C GLN A 41 17.88 2.85 12.79
N ASN A 42 18.49 2.45 11.68
CA ASN A 42 19.81 2.91 11.25
C ASN A 42 19.76 3.30 9.76
N PRO A 43 19.17 4.47 9.42
CA PRO A 43 19.01 4.90 8.04
C PRO A 43 20.35 4.98 7.30
N ALA A 44 20.47 4.30 6.17
CA ALA A 44 21.64 4.28 5.31
C ALA A 44 21.24 4.39 3.83
N TRP A 45 22.19 4.70 2.96
CA TRP A 45 21.98 4.77 1.51
C TRP A 45 21.95 3.39 0.82
N GLY A 46 22.20 2.32 1.56
CA GLY A 46 22.14 0.93 1.14
C GLY A 46 22.40 0.01 2.30
N TYR A 47 21.90 -1.19 2.21
CA TYR A 47 22.10 -2.27 3.17
C TYR A 47 22.76 -3.45 2.46
N PHE A 48 23.24 -4.43 3.23
CA PHE A 48 24.03 -5.54 2.69
C PHE A 48 23.33 -6.29 1.53
N ASP A 49 22.04 -6.51 1.64
CA ASP A 49 21.27 -7.37 0.74
C ASP A 49 20.05 -6.67 0.09
N HIS A 50 19.68 -5.47 0.55
CA HIS A 50 18.47 -4.80 0.06
C HIS A 50 18.64 -3.30 -0.17
N PRO A 51 17.86 -2.73 -1.13
CA PRO A 51 17.77 -1.29 -1.34
C PRO A 51 17.24 -0.55 -0.10
N PRO A 52 17.63 0.71 0.12
CA PRO A 52 17.29 1.46 1.33
C PRO A 52 15.82 1.89 1.42
N MET A 53 15.07 1.87 0.31
CA MET A 53 13.74 2.46 0.18
C MET A 53 12.75 1.90 1.22
N VAL A 54 12.72 0.58 1.42
CA VAL A 54 11.83 -0.06 2.39
C VAL A 54 12.15 0.40 3.82
N GLY A 55 13.42 0.49 4.20
CA GLY A 55 13.83 1.00 5.51
C GLY A 55 13.41 2.45 5.72
N TRP A 56 13.53 3.31 4.70
CA TRP A 56 13.09 4.71 4.79
C TRP A 56 11.58 4.84 4.89
N MET A 57 10.82 4.04 4.15
CA MET A 57 9.35 4.00 4.22
C MET A 57 8.88 3.60 5.63
N ILE A 58 9.45 2.54 6.17
CA ILE A 58 9.16 2.07 7.53
C ILE A 58 9.55 3.14 8.55
N GLY A 59 10.73 3.73 8.44
CA GLY A 59 11.18 4.79 9.34
C GLY A 59 10.26 6.00 9.35
N LEU A 60 9.78 6.42 8.18
CA LEU A 60 8.82 7.51 8.06
C LEU A 60 7.49 7.19 8.77
N GLY A 61 6.92 6.02 8.54
CA GLY A 61 5.68 5.62 9.18
C GLY A 61 5.85 5.37 10.70
N TYR A 62 6.95 4.73 11.09
CA TYR A 62 7.27 4.43 12.49
C TYR A 62 7.54 5.70 13.33
N SER A 63 8.04 6.76 12.72
CA SER A 63 8.19 8.06 13.39
C SER A 63 6.86 8.72 13.77
N LEU A 64 5.74 8.30 13.16
CA LEU A 64 4.40 8.78 13.48
C LEU A 64 3.68 7.87 14.49
N PHE A 65 3.87 6.56 14.36
CA PHE A 65 3.27 5.54 15.23
C PHE A 65 4.35 4.48 15.54
N GLU A 66 4.82 4.44 16.77
CA GLU A 66 5.85 3.49 17.23
C GLU A 66 5.26 2.09 17.49
N ASN A 67 4.62 1.51 16.49
CA ASN A 67 3.97 0.20 16.53
C ASN A 67 3.87 -0.42 15.12
N GLU A 68 3.20 -1.57 15.01
CA GLU A 68 3.03 -2.32 13.75
C GLU A 68 2.31 -1.50 12.67
N LEU A 69 1.37 -0.64 13.06
CA LEU A 69 0.71 0.29 12.14
C LEU A 69 1.73 1.24 11.51
N GLY A 70 2.65 1.79 12.30
CA GLY A 70 3.69 2.68 11.80
C GLY A 70 4.60 1.99 10.78
N VAL A 71 4.99 0.74 11.04
CA VAL A 71 5.79 -0.06 10.09
C VAL A 71 5.09 -0.18 8.73
N ARG A 72 3.77 -0.33 8.71
CA ARG A 72 2.96 -0.61 7.50
C ARG A 72 2.25 0.60 6.91
N LEU A 73 2.24 1.75 7.56
CA LEU A 73 1.46 2.92 7.17
C LEU A 73 1.75 3.38 5.74
N VAL A 74 3.03 3.53 5.41
CA VAL A 74 3.43 4.00 4.08
C VAL A 74 3.08 2.97 3.02
N SER A 75 3.22 1.67 3.31
CA SER A 75 2.80 0.58 2.40
C SER A 75 1.29 0.61 2.13
N CYS A 76 0.45 0.83 3.15
CA CYS A 76 -0.99 0.98 2.98
C CYS A 76 -1.35 2.21 2.10
N LEU A 77 -0.64 3.33 2.28
CA LEU A 77 -0.83 4.52 1.45
C LEU A 77 -0.42 4.26 -0.01
N MET A 78 0.74 3.64 -0.23
CA MET A 78 1.24 3.31 -1.57
C MET A 78 0.32 2.28 -2.26
N GLY A 79 -0.11 1.22 -1.58
CA GLY A 79 -1.04 0.24 -2.13
C GLY A 79 -2.36 0.86 -2.58
N THR A 80 -2.93 1.75 -1.77
CA THR A 80 -4.13 2.50 -2.15
C THR A 80 -3.85 3.47 -3.31
N GLY A 81 -2.69 4.14 -3.29
CA GLY A 81 -2.23 5.02 -4.37
C GLY A 81 -2.07 4.26 -5.69
N THR A 82 -1.50 3.06 -5.67
CA THR A 82 -1.37 2.17 -6.84
C THR A 82 -2.75 1.89 -7.47
N ILE A 83 -3.76 1.54 -6.65
CA ILE A 83 -5.11 1.28 -7.16
C ILE A 83 -5.71 2.54 -7.80
N ILE A 84 -5.49 3.71 -7.19
CA ILE A 84 -5.94 4.99 -7.77
C ILE A 84 -5.24 5.26 -9.10
N LEU A 85 -3.93 5.04 -9.19
CA LEU A 85 -3.17 5.22 -10.43
C LEU A 85 -3.65 4.25 -11.53
N ILE A 86 -3.88 2.97 -11.22
CA ILE A 86 -4.45 2.00 -12.16
C ILE A 86 -5.81 2.49 -12.68
N TRP A 87 -6.68 3.00 -11.78
CA TRP A 87 -7.94 3.61 -12.21
C TRP A 87 -7.73 4.78 -13.16
N LEU A 88 -6.83 5.70 -12.84
CA LEU A 88 -6.58 6.88 -13.67
C LEU A 88 -6.04 6.50 -15.06
N LEU A 89 -5.22 5.47 -15.14
CA LEU A 89 -4.64 4.94 -16.39
C LEU A 89 -5.62 4.06 -17.19
N THR A 90 -6.65 3.51 -16.55
CA THR A 90 -7.65 2.68 -17.25
C THR A 90 -8.40 3.49 -18.30
N VAL A 91 -8.43 3.00 -19.53
CA VAL A 91 -9.18 3.56 -20.66
C VAL A 91 -10.41 2.69 -20.91
N HIS A 92 -11.61 3.24 -20.66
CA HIS A 92 -12.87 2.54 -20.90
C HIS A 92 -13.94 3.53 -21.40
N PRO A 93 -14.76 3.17 -22.41
CA PRO A 93 -15.79 4.07 -22.95
C PRO A 93 -16.77 4.56 -21.90
N GLU A 94 -17.23 3.67 -21.03
CA GLU A 94 -18.15 3.94 -19.92
C GLU A 94 -17.43 3.87 -18.55
N LYS A 95 -16.28 4.50 -18.45
CA LYS A 95 -15.37 4.39 -17.29
C LYS A 95 -16.08 4.56 -15.95
N LYS A 96 -17.00 5.53 -15.83
CA LYS A 96 -17.69 5.78 -14.56
C LYS A 96 -18.68 4.68 -14.18
N ALA A 97 -19.28 3.98 -15.12
CA ALA A 97 -20.17 2.84 -14.86
C ALA A 97 -19.36 1.57 -14.53
N TYR A 98 -18.17 1.47 -15.10
CA TYR A 98 -17.25 0.32 -14.95
C TYR A 98 -16.60 0.18 -13.55
N TYR A 99 -16.86 1.07 -12.58
CA TYR A 99 -16.19 1.07 -11.27
C TYR A 99 -16.39 -0.22 -10.46
N ARG A 100 -17.52 -0.92 -10.63
CA ARG A 100 -17.82 -2.17 -9.91
C ARG A 100 -16.94 -3.30 -10.40
N GLU A 101 -16.89 -3.49 -11.71
CA GLU A 101 -16.05 -4.49 -12.38
C GLU A 101 -14.58 -4.22 -12.06
N PHE A 102 -14.14 -2.97 -12.16
CA PHE A 102 -12.80 -2.56 -11.77
C PHE A 102 -12.49 -2.96 -10.32
N PHE A 103 -13.39 -2.66 -9.38
CA PHE A 103 -13.16 -2.98 -7.98
C PHE A 103 -13.11 -4.50 -7.73
N VAL A 104 -13.95 -5.28 -8.39
CA VAL A 104 -13.90 -6.75 -8.33
C VAL A 104 -12.59 -7.28 -8.91
N TRP A 105 -12.10 -6.74 -10.03
CA TRP A 105 -10.80 -7.08 -10.59
C TRP A 105 -9.67 -6.78 -9.61
N ILE A 106 -9.66 -5.60 -9.02
CA ILE A 106 -8.67 -5.23 -8.00
C ILE A 106 -8.69 -6.21 -6.82
N LEU A 107 -9.86 -6.53 -6.28
CA LEU A 107 -9.99 -7.48 -5.16
C LEU A 107 -9.50 -8.89 -5.49
N SER A 108 -9.50 -9.30 -6.74
CA SER A 108 -9.03 -10.63 -7.17
C SER A 108 -7.50 -10.73 -7.31
N ILE A 109 -6.77 -9.59 -7.27
CA ILE A 109 -5.30 -9.57 -7.39
C ILE A 109 -4.67 -9.72 -6.00
N ALA A 110 -4.44 -10.97 -5.56
CA ALA A 110 -3.91 -11.26 -4.23
C ALA A 110 -2.57 -10.56 -3.94
N LEU A 111 -1.65 -10.49 -4.91
CA LEU A 111 -0.36 -9.82 -4.75
C LEU A 111 -0.50 -8.31 -4.49
N LEU A 112 -1.46 -7.65 -5.13
CA LEU A 112 -1.71 -6.22 -4.90
C LEU A 112 -2.14 -5.96 -3.45
N HIS A 113 -2.91 -6.86 -2.85
CA HIS A 113 -3.31 -6.75 -1.45
C HIS A 113 -2.15 -7.08 -0.51
N ALA A 114 -1.38 -8.13 -0.78
CA ALA A 114 -0.22 -8.48 0.02
C ALA A 114 0.79 -7.33 0.09
N TYR A 115 1.23 -6.80 -1.06
CA TYR A 115 2.17 -5.69 -1.11
C TYR A 115 1.55 -4.32 -0.78
N GLY A 116 0.24 -4.19 -0.85
CA GLY A 116 -0.49 -3.01 -0.38
C GLY A 116 -0.73 -2.97 1.13
N PHE A 117 -0.29 -4.00 1.85
CA PHE A 117 -0.43 -4.13 3.30
C PHE A 117 0.93 -4.38 3.98
N LEU A 118 1.73 -5.34 3.48
CA LEU A 118 3.03 -5.69 4.04
C LEU A 118 4.12 -4.70 3.61
N SER A 119 5.05 -4.42 4.51
CA SER A 119 6.20 -3.56 4.24
C SER A 119 7.40 -4.38 3.77
N LEU A 120 7.40 -4.68 2.48
CA LEU A 120 8.41 -5.48 1.80
C LEU A 120 9.14 -4.64 0.73
N PRO A 121 10.34 -5.04 0.27
CA PRO A 121 11.09 -4.30 -0.77
C PRO A 121 10.33 -4.15 -2.09
N ASP A 122 9.42 -5.08 -2.39
CA ASP A 122 8.60 -5.04 -3.61
C ASP A 122 7.47 -3.99 -3.54
N THR A 123 7.06 -3.57 -2.34
CA THR A 123 6.00 -2.58 -2.15
C THR A 123 6.28 -1.27 -2.90
N PRO A 124 7.46 -0.61 -2.76
CA PRO A 124 7.76 0.60 -3.52
C PRO A 124 7.97 0.36 -5.02
N LEU A 125 8.25 -0.87 -5.45
CA LEU A 125 8.37 -1.19 -6.87
C LEU A 125 7.02 -1.29 -7.58
N LEU A 126 5.95 -1.62 -6.86
CA LEU A 126 4.59 -1.70 -7.39
C LEU A 126 3.90 -0.34 -7.48
N PHE A 127 4.34 0.65 -6.70
CA PHE A 127 3.84 2.02 -6.73
C PHE A 127 4.48 2.85 -7.84
#